data_27e1a5e994a097958f41833e2f3dafe5
#
_entry.id   27e1a5e994a097958f41833e2f3dafe5
#
_cell.length_a   1.000
_cell.length_b   1.000
_cell.length_c   1.000
_cell.angle_alpha   90.00
_cell.angle_beta   90.00
_cell.angle_gamma   90.00
#
_symmetry.space_group_name_H-M   'P 1'
#
loop_
_entity.id
_entity.type
_entity.pdbx_description
1 polymer ?
#
loop_
_entity_poly.entity_id
_entity_poly.type
_entity_poly.pdbx_seq_one_letter_code
_entity_poly.pdbx_strand_id
1 'polypeptide(L)'
;MKFVTLADMARTIRNNLYKIPHDVDFIIGIPRSGILAASIMAEFLNLPLIDLDSFIFGAKPTGGKRLRYRKESDREKKRALVVDDTLYGGTANREARKKLAPFKDKYEFIYLVVFHEGRCNDIDIALEDVRKYTNNFTQIVLYEWNILQHHADVMGRFLFDMDGVFCVDPPDERDAQVYHDYICNATPLFLPAAEIGEIVTFRLNSNRAITERWLSEHGIRYKTLTMFPAETWDERHNSGISPAKFKADIYSKRPMAKLFIESEDAQARAIYMMTGKPVYCVSTNKFYGGE
;
A
#
# COMPACT_ATOMS: atom_id res chain seq x y z
N MET A 1 0.63 -2.40 15.77
CA MET A 1 0.67 -1.90 14.37
C MET A 1 -0.76 -1.84 13.88
N LYS A 2 -1.17 -0.78 13.23
CA LYS A 2 -2.53 -0.67 12.66
C LYS A 2 -2.47 -0.84 11.15
N PHE A 3 -3.34 -1.68 10.61
CA PHE A 3 -3.56 -1.82 9.18
C PHE A 3 -4.90 -1.19 8.81
N VAL A 4 -4.90 -0.26 7.86
CA VAL A 4 -6.07 0.47 7.38
C VAL A 4 -6.40 0.00 5.98
N THR A 5 -7.61 -0.53 5.79
CA THR A 5 -8.08 -1.08 4.51
C THR A 5 -8.78 -0.01 3.65
N LEU A 6 -8.97 -0.32 2.36
CA LEU A 6 -9.82 0.49 1.47
C LEU A 6 -11.26 0.57 1.98
N ALA A 7 -11.76 -0.50 2.61
CA ALA A 7 -13.07 -0.50 3.26
C ALA A 7 -13.12 0.47 4.45
N ASP A 8 -12.03 0.57 5.22
CA ASP A 8 -11.93 1.55 6.30
C ASP A 8 -11.91 2.97 5.76
N MET A 9 -11.17 3.23 4.68
CA MET A 9 -11.18 4.54 4.00
C MET A 9 -12.60 4.92 3.58
N ALA A 10 -13.30 4.04 2.87
CA ALA A 10 -14.67 4.30 2.43
C ALA A 10 -15.62 4.52 3.61
N ARG A 11 -15.46 3.77 4.70
CA ARG A 11 -16.25 3.92 5.93
C ARG A 11 -15.96 5.25 6.61
N THR A 12 -14.70 5.64 6.74
CA THR A 12 -14.28 6.92 7.33
C THR A 12 -14.84 8.08 6.54
N ILE A 13 -14.73 8.06 5.22
CA ILE A 13 -15.30 9.09 4.34
C ILE A 13 -16.81 9.17 4.57
N ARG A 14 -17.54 8.07 4.42
CA ARG A 14 -19.00 8.02 4.55
C ARG A 14 -19.49 8.55 5.90
N ASN A 15 -18.83 8.18 6.98
CA ASN A 15 -19.22 8.58 8.32
C ASN A 15 -18.94 10.06 8.63
N ASN A 16 -18.16 10.73 7.79
CA ASN A 16 -17.75 12.13 7.96
C ASN A 16 -18.24 13.05 6.83
N LEU A 17 -19.15 12.60 5.95
CA LEU A 17 -19.69 13.42 4.86
C LEU A 17 -20.31 14.73 5.36
N TYR A 18 -20.87 14.74 6.57
CA TYR A 18 -21.46 15.93 7.21
C TYR A 18 -20.46 17.07 7.47
N LYS A 19 -19.14 16.79 7.45
CA LYS A 19 -18.09 17.79 7.59
C LYS A 19 -17.81 18.54 6.28
N ILE A 20 -18.24 17.98 5.14
CA ILE A 20 -17.98 18.53 3.81
C ILE A 20 -19.07 19.53 3.48
N PRO A 21 -18.74 20.77 3.09
CA PRO A 21 -19.74 21.75 2.70
C PRO A 21 -20.61 21.27 1.52
N HIS A 22 -21.90 21.44 1.62
CA HIS A 22 -22.87 20.99 0.59
C HIS A 22 -22.72 21.72 -0.75
N ASP A 23 -22.03 22.82 -0.75
CA ASP A 23 -21.87 23.75 -1.85
C ASP A 23 -20.52 23.58 -2.59
N VAL A 24 -19.83 22.48 -2.42
CA VAL A 24 -18.66 22.08 -3.23
C VAL A 24 -19.10 21.75 -4.64
N ASP A 25 -18.46 22.32 -5.66
CA ASP A 25 -18.81 22.13 -7.07
C ASP A 25 -18.12 20.91 -7.69
N PHE A 26 -16.88 20.61 -7.31
CA PHE A 26 -16.10 19.48 -7.80
C PHE A 26 -14.97 19.10 -6.85
N ILE A 27 -14.35 17.94 -7.09
CA ILE A 27 -13.28 17.39 -6.28
C ILE A 27 -11.98 17.34 -7.08
N ILE A 28 -10.87 17.72 -6.45
CA ILE A 28 -9.51 17.59 -6.97
C ILE A 28 -8.77 16.55 -6.12
N GLY A 29 -8.34 15.43 -6.71
CA GLY A 29 -7.51 14.45 -6.02
C GLY A 29 -6.02 14.76 -6.15
N ILE A 30 -5.28 14.76 -5.04
CA ILE A 30 -3.82 14.89 -5.07
C ILE A 30 -3.22 13.54 -5.50
N PRO A 31 -2.42 13.48 -6.60
CA PRO A 31 -1.76 12.24 -6.98
C PRO A 31 -0.78 11.76 -5.89
N ARG A 32 -0.65 10.49 -5.69
CA ARG A 32 -1.28 9.31 -6.30
C ARG A 32 -2.50 8.85 -5.51
N SER A 33 -2.36 8.59 -4.21
CA SER A 33 -3.37 7.98 -3.35
C SER A 33 -4.54 8.90 -3.03
N GLY A 34 -4.32 10.22 -3.03
CA GLY A 34 -5.40 11.19 -2.85
C GLY A 34 -6.46 11.12 -3.95
N ILE A 35 -6.11 10.68 -5.18
CA ILE A 35 -7.09 10.41 -6.25
C ILE A 35 -8.05 9.29 -5.84
N LEU A 36 -7.56 8.25 -5.18
CA LEU A 36 -8.39 7.15 -4.70
C LEU A 36 -9.43 7.61 -3.68
N ALA A 37 -9.00 8.39 -2.69
CA ALA A 37 -9.88 8.99 -1.70
C ALA A 37 -10.90 9.95 -2.36
N ALA A 38 -10.43 10.79 -3.29
CA ALA A 38 -11.26 11.73 -4.05
C ALA A 38 -12.31 10.99 -4.89
N SER A 39 -11.97 9.84 -5.50
CA SER A 39 -12.91 9.03 -6.27
C SER A 39 -14.04 8.48 -5.41
N ILE A 40 -13.72 7.96 -4.23
CA ILE A 40 -14.72 7.47 -3.27
C ILE A 40 -15.65 8.62 -2.82
N MET A 41 -15.09 9.80 -2.53
CA MET A 41 -15.90 10.98 -2.17
C MET A 41 -16.78 11.44 -3.32
N ALA A 42 -16.26 11.47 -4.54
CA ALA A 42 -16.99 11.87 -5.73
C ALA A 42 -18.23 11.00 -5.95
N GLU A 43 -18.11 9.68 -5.74
CA GLU A 43 -19.26 8.76 -5.81
C GLU A 43 -20.29 9.03 -4.70
N PHE A 44 -19.87 9.22 -3.45
CA PHE A 44 -20.80 9.49 -2.35
C PHE A 44 -21.51 10.84 -2.45
N LEU A 45 -20.81 11.86 -2.96
CA LEU A 45 -21.33 13.22 -3.05
C LEU A 45 -21.97 13.53 -4.43
N ASN A 46 -21.87 12.63 -5.39
CA ASN A 46 -22.25 12.82 -6.79
C ASN A 46 -21.63 14.10 -7.36
N LEU A 47 -20.30 14.24 -7.22
CA LEU A 47 -19.52 15.41 -7.65
C LEU A 47 -18.62 15.06 -8.83
N PRO A 48 -18.35 16.04 -9.74
CA PRO A 48 -17.30 15.90 -10.74
C PRO A 48 -15.94 15.73 -10.07
N LEU A 49 -15.05 14.94 -10.69
CA LEU A 49 -13.71 14.65 -10.22
C LEU A 49 -12.67 15.02 -11.28
N ILE A 50 -11.50 15.45 -10.80
CA ILE A 50 -10.30 15.65 -11.59
C ILE A 50 -9.07 15.41 -10.71
N ASP A 51 -7.94 14.96 -11.28
CA ASP A 51 -6.67 14.99 -10.59
C ASP A 51 -6.02 16.39 -10.65
N LEU A 52 -5.13 16.65 -9.70
CA LEU A 52 -4.49 17.96 -9.54
C LEU A 52 -3.70 18.39 -10.78
N ASP A 53 -2.95 17.51 -11.40
CA ASP A 53 -2.08 17.87 -12.52
C ASP A 53 -2.93 18.16 -13.77
N SER A 54 -3.94 17.34 -14.07
CA SER A 54 -4.90 17.59 -15.14
C SER A 54 -5.64 18.93 -14.96
N PHE A 55 -6.04 19.25 -13.72
CA PHE A 55 -6.68 20.54 -13.44
C PHE A 55 -5.76 21.72 -13.76
N ILE A 56 -4.48 21.67 -13.35
CA ILE A 56 -3.48 22.70 -13.61
C ILE A 56 -3.24 22.87 -15.11
N PHE A 57 -3.25 21.78 -15.89
CA PHE A 57 -3.14 21.81 -17.34
C PHE A 57 -4.41 22.25 -18.07
N GLY A 58 -5.47 22.66 -17.33
CA GLY A 58 -6.69 23.24 -17.89
C GLY A 58 -7.75 22.24 -18.32
N ALA A 59 -7.63 20.96 -17.94
CA ALA A 59 -8.70 20.00 -18.14
C ALA A 59 -9.92 20.35 -17.27
N LYS A 60 -11.10 19.87 -17.67
CA LYS A 60 -12.35 20.08 -16.94
C LYS A 60 -12.68 18.89 -16.05
N PRO A 61 -13.18 19.10 -14.82
CA PRO A 61 -13.71 18.01 -13.99
C PRO A 61 -14.81 17.23 -14.72
N THR A 62 -14.79 15.91 -14.57
CA THR A 62 -15.76 15.00 -15.22
C THR A 62 -16.49 14.15 -14.18
N GLY A 63 -17.69 13.67 -14.48
CA GLY A 63 -18.49 12.89 -13.54
C GLY A 63 -19.54 11.99 -14.20
N GLY A 64 -19.43 11.79 -15.52
CA GLY A 64 -20.31 10.89 -16.26
C GLY A 64 -21.79 11.30 -16.28
N LYS A 65 -22.65 10.34 -16.65
CA LYS A 65 -24.08 10.62 -16.91
C LYS A 65 -24.90 10.95 -15.66
N ARG A 66 -24.49 10.53 -14.48
CA ARG A 66 -25.25 10.74 -13.22
C ARG A 66 -25.29 12.21 -12.79
N LEU A 67 -24.33 13.03 -13.22
CA LEU A 67 -24.29 14.46 -12.92
C LEU A 67 -25.35 15.30 -13.64
N ARG A 68 -26.09 14.76 -14.58
CA ARG A 68 -27.16 15.47 -15.33
C ARG A 68 -28.22 16.12 -14.42
N TYR A 69 -28.39 15.59 -13.20
CA TYR A 69 -29.41 16.04 -12.26
C TYR A 69 -28.90 17.05 -11.24
N ARG A 70 -27.62 17.43 -11.33
CA ARG A 70 -27.05 18.42 -10.43
C ARG A 70 -27.30 19.83 -10.93
N LYS A 71 -27.84 20.71 -10.09
CA LYS A 71 -27.91 22.16 -10.36
C LYS A 71 -26.47 22.70 -10.37
N GLU A 72 -26.15 23.47 -11.41
CA GLU A 72 -24.91 24.25 -11.41
C GLU A 72 -24.99 25.35 -10.33
N SER A 73 -23.86 25.66 -9.73
CA SER A 73 -23.74 26.71 -8.75
C SER A 73 -23.72 28.06 -9.47
N ASP A 74 -24.57 29.00 -9.01
CA ASP A 74 -24.62 30.39 -9.53
C ASP A 74 -23.55 31.29 -8.90
N ARG A 75 -22.54 30.74 -8.23
CA ARG A 75 -21.49 31.51 -7.56
C ARG A 75 -20.49 32.10 -8.56
N GLU A 76 -19.99 33.26 -8.21
CA GLU A 76 -18.90 33.91 -8.93
C GLU A 76 -17.63 33.05 -8.96
N LYS A 77 -17.27 32.40 -7.82
CA LYS A 77 -16.16 31.47 -7.73
C LYS A 77 -16.69 30.07 -7.47
N LYS A 78 -16.26 29.10 -8.30
CA LYS A 78 -16.53 27.70 -8.04
C LYS A 78 -15.68 27.17 -6.87
N ARG A 79 -16.27 26.32 -6.02
CA ARG A 79 -15.63 25.77 -4.84
C ARG A 79 -15.14 24.35 -5.12
N ALA A 80 -13.83 24.12 -5.00
CA ALA A 80 -13.19 22.83 -5.19
C ALA A 80 -12.76 22.23 -3.86
N LEU A 81 -13.06 20.94 -3.64
CA LEU A 81 -12.53 20.16 -2.53
C LEU A 81 -11.25 19.48 -2.97
N VAL A 82 -10.12 19.85 -2.39
CA VAL A 82 -8.79 19.27 -2.66
C VAL A 82 -8.54 18.16 -1.65
N VAL A 83 -8.42 16.94 -2.13
CA VAL A 83 -8.43 15.72 -1.28
C VAL A 83 -7.09 15.00 -1.33
N ASP A 84 -6.58 14.69 -0.15
CA ASP A 84 -5.47 13.74 0.05
C ASP A 84 -5.93 12.56 0.93
N ASP A 85 -5.31 11.40 0.77
CA ASP A 85 -5.62 10.21 1.58
C ASP A 85 -5.02 10.29 2.98
N THR A 86 -3.76 10.72 3.07
CA THR A 86 -3.00 10.75 4.32
C THR A 86 -2.17 12.01 4.48
N LEU A 87 -2.06 12.50 5.71
CA LEU A 87 -1.20 13.62 6.07
C LEU A 87 -0.09 13.16 7.00
N TYR A 88 1.09 12.92 6.42
CA TYR A 88 2.33 12.70 7.12
C TYR A 88 3.33 13.79 6.71
N GLY A 89 3.64 14.73 7.61
CA GLY A 89 4.52 15.86 7.28
C GLY A 89 3.97 16.92 6.30
N GLY A 90 2.90 16.66 5.57
CA GLY A 90 2.13 17.63 4.77
C GLY A 90 2.80 18.19 3.51
N THR A 91 3.84 17.56 2.98
CA THR A 91 4.58 18.05 1.81
C THR A 91 3.70 18.08 0.56
N ALA A 92 2.97 16.99 0.26
CA ALA A 92 2.07 16.93 -0.91
C ALA A 92 1.00 18.05 -0.87
N ASN A 93 0.43 18.29 0.30
CA ASN A 93 -0.57 19.34 0.48
C ASN A 93 0.01 20.76 0.28
N ARG A 94 1.21 21.04 0.82
CA ARG A 94 1.88 22.33 0.60
C ARG A 94 2.22 22.55 -0.87
N GLU A 95 2.65 21.52 -1.58
CA GLU A 95 2.90 21.58 -3.03
C GLU A 95 1.60 21.80 -3.81
N ALA A 96 0.52 21.12 -3.48
CA ALA A 96 -0.79 21.33 -4.07
C ALA A 96 -1.25 22.77 -3.88
N ARG A 97 -1.11 23.35 -2.68
CA ARG A 97 -1.43 24.76 -2.40
C ARG A 97 -0.63 25.74 -3.29
N LYS A 98 0.68 25.48 -3.48
CA LYS A 98 1.53 26.29 -4.36
C LYS A 98 1.06 26.21 -5.81
N LYS A 99 0.80 25.00 -6.31
CA LYS A 99 0.32 24.76 -7.67
C LYS A 99 -1.06 25.40 -7.93
N LEU A 100 -1.94 25.41 -6.94
CA LEU A 100 -3.30 25.98 -7.05
C LEU A 100 -3.37 27.49 -6.78
N ALA A 101 -2.32 28.11 -6.25
CA ALA A 101 -2.31 29.54 -5.94
C ALA A 101 -2.68 30.45 -7.13
N PRO A 102 -2.24 30.21 -8.39
CA PRO A 102 -2.62 31.04 -9.53
C PRO A 102 -4.11 31.01 -9.90
N PHE A 103 -4.85 30.02 -9.37
CA PHE A 103 -6.27 29.83 -9.72
C PHE A 103 -7.24 30.40 -8.69
N LYS A 104 -6.76 31.05 -7.61
CA LYS A 104 -7.57 31.56 -6.51
C LYS A 104 -8.55 32.67 -6.91
N ASP A 105 -8.31 33.36 -8.01
CA ASP A 105 -9.24 34.38 -8.51
C ASP A 105 -10.53 33.77 -9.07
N LYS A 106 -10.46 32.55 -9.60
CA LYS A 106 -11.57 31.82 -10.22
C LYS A 106 -12.18 30.75 -9.33
N TYR A 107 -11.41 30.24 -8.35
CA TYR A 107 -11.81 29.11 -7.52
C TYR A 107 -11.52 29.35 -6.04
N GLU A 108 -12.40 28.83 -5.20
CA GLU A 108 -12.18 28.65 -3.75
C GLU A 108 -11.75 27.21 -3.49
N PHE A 109 -10.65 27.00 -2.78
CA PHE A 109 -10.12 25.68 -2.49
C PHE A 109 -10.27 25.34 -1.01
N ILE A 110 -10.92 24.21 -0.72
CA ILE A 110 -11.04 23.60 0.62
C ILE A 110 -10.16 22.36 0.63
N TYR A 111 -9.24 22.28 1.57
CA TYR A 111 -8.28 21.17 1.67
C TYR A 111 -8.75 20.15 2.69
N LEU A 112 -8.90 18.90 2.24
CA LEU A 112 -9.37 17.80 3.06
C LEU A 112 -8.35 16.65 3.06
N VAL A 113 -8.15 16.06 4.24
CA VAL A 113 -7.39 14.81 4.40
C VAL A 113 -8.26 13.76 5.09
N VAL A 114 -8.15 12.49 4.62
CA VAL A 114 -8.92 11.40 5.21
C VAL A 114 -8.27 10.95 6.53
N PHE A 115 -6.97 10.63 6.51
CA PHE A 115 -6.23 10.18 7.69
C PHE A 115 -5.09 11.13 8.02
N HIS A 116 -4.91 11.44 9.32
CA HIS A 116 -3.83 12.33 9.76
C HIS A 116 -3.20 11.88 11.08
N GLU A 117 -1.97 12.30 11.34
CA GLU A 117 -1.22 12.04 12.56
C GLU A 117 -1.15 13.29 13.48
N GLY A 118 -2.21 14.07 13.53
CA GLY A 118 -2.47 15.11 14.54
C GLY A 118 -2.18 16.55 14.15
N ARG A 119 -1.15 16.87 13.38
CA ARG A 119 -0.86 18.25 12.98
C ARG A 119 -1.49 18.55 11.62
N CYS A 120 -2.55 19.37 11.61
CA CYS A 120 -3.32 19.70 10.41
C CYS A 120 -3.37 21.22 10.17
N ASN A 121 -2.27 21.96 10.44
CA ASN A 121 -2.26 23.42 10.42
C ASN A 121 -2.66 24.04 9.06
N ASP A 122 -2.47 23.29 7.97
CA ASP A 122 -2.79 23.73 6.61
C ASP A 122 -3.94 22.91 5.98
N ILE A 123 -4.79 22.29 6.79
CA ILE A 123 -5.93 21.49 6.36
C ILE A 123 -7.21 22.09 6.92
N ASP A 124 -8.20 22.29 6.05
CA ASP A 124 -9.50 22.87 6.44
C ASP A 124 -10.40 21.79 7.07
N ILE A 125 -10.33 20.55 6.56
CA ILE A 125 -11.12 19.40 7.02
C ILE A 125 -10.23 18.18 7.19
N ALA A 126 -10.14 17.65 8.40
CA ALA A 126 -9.50 16.38 8.72
C ALA A 126 -10.54 15.37 9.21
N LEU A 127 -10.58 14.16 8.61
CA LEU A 127 -11.63 13.21 8.92
C LEU A 127 -11.30 12.33 10.10
N GLU A 128 -10.10 11.73 10.13
CA GLU A 128 -9.74 10.73 11.14
C GLU A 128 -8.31 10.85 11.64
N ASP A 129 -8.14 11.02 12.94
CA ASP A 129 -6.85 10.99 13.62
C ASP A 129 -6.43 9.54 13.88
N VAL A 130 -5.41 9.05 13.18
CA VAL A 130 -4.94 7.67 13.33
C VAL A 130 -4.11 7.43 14.59
N ARG A 131 -3.68 8.48 15.31
CA ARG A 131 -2.96 8.35 16.59
C ARG A 131 -3.82 7.69 17.67
N LYS A 132 -5.15 7.78 17.55
CA LYS A 132 -6.08 7.08 18.45
C LYS A 132 -5.92 5.55 18.41
N TYR A 133 -5.31 5.02 17.34
CA TYR A 133 -5.04 3.60 17.18
C TYR A 133 -3.63 3.20 17.61
N THR A 134 -2.81 4.17 17.99
CA THR A 134 -1.41 3.94 18.33
C THR A 134 -1.16 4.38 19.77
N ASN A 135 -0.96 3.41 20.66
CA ASN A 135 -0.68 3.70 22.08
C ASN A 135 0.70 4.33 22.33
N ASN A 136 1.58 4.38 21.32
CA ASN A 136 2.92 4.95 21.37
C ASN A 136 3.33 5.51 20.00
N PHE A 137 4.12 6.59 19.98
CA PHE A 137 4.71 7.22 18.78
C PHE A 137 5.58 6.30 17.90
N THR A 138 5.81 5.06 18.33
CA THR A 138 6.60 4.04 17.61
C THR A 138 5.75 3.08 16.80
N GLN A 139 4.44 3.17 16.87
CA GLN A 139 3.56 2.28 16.10
C GLN A 139 3.39 2.80 14.68
N ILE A 140 3.65 1.93 13.71
CA ILE A 140 3.48 2.22 12.28
C ILE A 140 2.03 1.98 11.91
N VAL A 141 1.43 2.92 11.19
CA VAL A 141 0.16 2.72 10.48
C VAL A 141 0.48 2.33 9.06
N LEU A 142 -0.05 1.20 8.61
CA LEU A 142 0.10 0.70 7.26
C LEU A 142 -1.23 0.82 6.53
N TYR A 143 -1.16 1.19 5.28
CA TYR A 143 -2.32 1.39 4.42
C TYR A 143 -2.32 0.36 3.30
N GLU A 144 -3.44 -0.32 3.09
CA GLU A 144 -3.61 -1.35 2.07
C GLU A 144 -3.12 -0.90 0.69
N TRP A 145 -3.44 0.33 0.30
CA TRP A 145 -3.16 0.87 -1.04
C TRP A 145 -1.70 1.22 -1.31
N ASN A 146 -0.83 1.17 -0.30
CA ASN A 146 0.59 1.45 -0.48
C ASN A 146 1.54 0.51 0.29
N ILE A 147 1.01 -0.54 0.92
CA ILE A 147 1.80 -1.45 1.78
C ILE A 147 2.99 -2.08 1.04
N LEU A 148 2.82 -2.38 -0.24
CA LEU A 148 3.87 -2.97 -1.08
C LEU A 148 4.77 -1.93 -1.77
N GLN A 149 4.46 -0.63 -1.68
CA GLN A 149 5.19 0.49 -2.30
C GLN A 149 5.42 1.63 -1.31
N HIS A 150 5.76 1.29 -0.08
CA HIS A 150 6.03 2.25 0.97
C HIS A 150 7.43 2.89 0.82
N HIS A 151 7.76 3.87 1.66
CA HIS A 151 9.08 4.48 1.70
C HIS A 151 10.19 3.47 2.04
N ALA A 152 11.40 3.71 1.53
CA ALA A 152 12.53 2.78 1.68
C ALA A 152 12.89 2.44 3.13
N ASP A 153 12.75 3.39 4.06
CA ASP A 153 13.02 3.19 5.49
C ASP A 153 12.00 2.23 6.15
N VAL A 154 10.78 2.17 5.63
CA VAL A 154 9.73 1.24 6.07
C VAL A 154 9.92 -0.12 5.39
N MET A 155 10.05 -0.14 4.04
CA MET A 155 10.26 -1.36 3.25
C MET A 155 11.54 -2.10 3.67
N GLY A 156 12.58 -1.37 4.04
CA GLY A 156 13.84 -1.92 4.54
C GLY A 156 13.75 -2.63 5.91
N ARG A 157 12.58 -2.61 6.56
CA ARG A 157 12.27 -3.34 7.81
C ARG A 157 11.28 -4.47 7.62
N PHE A 158 10.88 -4.77 6.38
CA PHE A 158 9.97 -5.86 6.08
C PHE A 158 10.76 -7.08 5.60
N LEU A 159 10.23 -8.26 5.91
CA LEU A 159 10.61 -9.52 5.30
C LEU A 159 9.58 -9.91 4.26
N PHE A 160 10.03 -10.52 3.18
CA PHE A 160 9.17 -10.90 2.07
C PHE A 160 9.40 -12.35 1.71
N ASP A 161 8.32 -13.09 1.46
CA ASP A 161 8.41 -14.30 0.66
C ASP A 161 8.75 -13.95 -0.79
N MET A 162 9.16 -14.95 -1.57
CA MET A 162 9.49 -14.78 -2.97
C MET A 162 8.34 -15.21 -3.89
N ASP A 163 8.01 -16.49 -3.84
CA ASP A 163 7.00 -17.09 -4.69
C ASP A 163 5.59 -16.65 -4.24
N GLY A 164 4.73 -16.31 -5.18
CA GLY A 164 3.42 -15.71 -4.92
C GLY A 164 3.46 -14.23 -4.46
N VAL A 165 4.65 -13.65 -4.21
CA VAL A 165 4.83 -12.23 -3.88
C VAL A 165 5.53 -11.49 -5.02
N PHE A 166 6.77 -11.81 -5.33
CA PHE A 166 7.51 -11.15 -6.42
C PHE A 166 7.27 -11.80 -7.78
N CYS A 167 6.98 -13.08 -7.80
CA CYS A 167 6.64 -13.85 -9.01
C CYS A 167 5.50 -14.82 -8.71
N VAL A 168 4.88 -15.35 -9.76
CA VAL A 168 3.85 -16.39 -9.65
C VAL A 168 4.38 -17.60 -8.89
N ASP A 169 3.47 -18.37 -8.27
CA ASP A 169 3.85 -19.60 -7.57
C ASP A 169 4.43 -20.66 -8.52
N PRO A 170 5.36 -21.51 -8.03
CA PRO A 170 5.94 -22.56 -8.83
C PRO A 170 4.91 -23.63 -9.22
N PRO A 171 5.14 -24.33 -10.35
CA PRO A 171 4.47 -25.56 -10.65
C PRO A 171 4.96 -26.68 -9.70
N ASP A 172 4.76 -27.94 -10.07
CA ASP A 172 5.24 -29.08 -9.27
C ASP A 172 6.78 -29.05 -9.12
N GLU A 173 7.25 -28.79 -7.90
CA GLU A 173 8.68 -28.70 -7.55
C GLU A 173 9.43 -30.04 -7.59
N ARG A 174 8.72 -31.19 -7.77
CA ARG A 174 9.32 -32.53 -7.84
C ARG A 174 10.04 -32.77 -9.17
N ASP A 175 9.63 -32.10 -10.22
CA ASP A 175 10.33 -32.12 -11.51
C ASP A 175 11.41 -31.03 -11.53
N ALA A 176 12.66 -31.45 -11.37
CA ALA A 176 13.80 -30.52 -11.25
C ALA A 176 13.98 -29.65 -12.51
N GLN A 177 13.68 -30.16 -13.72
CA GLN A 177 13.81 -29.39 -14.94
C GLN A 177 12.69 -28.36 -15.05
N VAL A 178 11.46 -28.76 -14.80
CA VAL A 178 10.28 -27.86 -14.79
C VAL A 178 10.47 -26.76 -13.75
N TYR A 179 10.97 -27.10 -12.57
CA TYR A 179 11.23 -26.14 -11.51
C TYR A 179 12.38 -25.18 -11.86
N HIS A 180 13.46 -25.69 -12.46
CA HIS A 180 14.57 -24.86 -12.94
C HIS A 180 14.10 -23.86 -14.00
N ASP A 181 13.33 -24.32 -15.01
CA ASP A 181 12.83 -23.47 -16.07
C ASP A 181 11.86 -22.41 -15.52
N TYR A 182 11.06 -22.80 -14.52
CA TYR A 182 10.22 -21.83 -13.80
C TYR A 182 11.07 -20.76 -13.11
N ILE A 183 12.08 -21.11 -12.30
CA ILE A 183 12.89 -20.11 -11.59
C ILE A 183 13.57 -19.13 -12.56
N CYS A 184 14.03 -19.64 -13.72
CA CYS A 184 14.65 -18.79 -14.74
C CYS A 184 13.66 -17.78 -15.37
N ASN A 185 12.39 -18.17 -15.53
CA ASN A 185 11.42 -17.45 -16.35
C ASN A 185 10.13 -17.07 -15.58
N ALA A 186 10.15 -17.12 -14.23
CA ALA A 186 8.97 -16.86 -13.42
C ALA A 186 8.35 -15.49 -13.76
N THR A 187 7.05 -15.47 -14.04
CA THR A 187 6.34 -14.24 -14.35
C THR A 187 6.33 -13.31 -13.14
N PRO A 188 6.80 -12.06 -13.27
CA PRO A 188 6.79 -11.12 -12.16
C PRO A 188 5.37 -10.71 -11.76
N LEU A 189 5.14 -10.57 -10.45
CA LEU A 189 3.89 -10.07 -9.86
C LEU A 189 4.11 -8.67 -9.29
N PHE A 190 4.88 -8.57 -8.22
CA PHE A 190 5.14 -7.33 -7.53
C PHE A 190 6.63 -6.96 -7.62
N LEU A 191 6.92 -5.77 -8.15
CA LEU A 191 8.29 -5.26 -8.27
C LEU A 191 8.42 -4.00 -7.41
N PRO A 192 9.12 -4.06 -6.24
CA PRO A 192 9.27 -2.92 -5.37
C PRO A 192 10.17 -1.84 -5.99
N ALA A 193 9.75 -0.59 -5.93
CA ALA A 193 10.56 0.55 -6.39
C ALA A 193 11.68 0.90 -5.40
N ALA A 194 11.46 0.65 -4.10
CA ALA A 194 12.44 0.90 -3.03
C ALA A 194 13.26 -0.36 -2.73
N GLU A 195 14.43 -0.16 -2.10
CA GLU A 195 15.18 -1.28 -1.50
C GLU A 195 14.38 -1.87 -0.34
N ILE A 196 14.21 -3.19 -0.37
CA ILE A 196 13.49 -3.95 0.67
C ILE A 196 14.45 -4.54 1.71
N GLY A 197 13.90 -5.02 2.82
CA GLY A 197 14.70 -5.61 3.91
C GLY A 197 15.29 -6.96 3.54
N GLU A 198 14.56 -8.02 3.82
CA GLU A 198 15.04 -9.39 3.62
C GLU A 198 14.04 -10.20 2.80
N ILE A 199 14.53 -10.95 1.83
CA ILE A 199 13.76 -12.00 1.14
C ILE A 199 14.02 -13.30 1.86
N VAL A 200 12.96 -13.99 2.29
CA VAL A 200 13.02 -15.27 2.98
C VAL A 200 12.18 -16.28 2.21
N THR A 201 12.84 -17.12 1.44
CA THR A 201 12.18 -18.08 0.55
C THR A 201 12.52 -19.53 0.91
N PHE A 202 11.56 -20.42 0.68
CA PHE A 202 11.76 -21.86 0.87
C PHE A 202 12.43 -22.53 -0.36
N ARG A 203 12.86 -21.73 -1.36
CA ARG A 203 13.69 -22.21 -2.47
C ARG A 203 14.99 -22.79 -1.94
N LEU A 204 15.47 -23.86 -2.59
CA LEU A 204 16.73 -24.52 -2.26
C LEU A 204 17.93 -23.59 -2.45
N ASN A 205 18.93 -23.70 -1.59
CA ASN A 205 20.15 -22.88 -1.70
C ASN A 205 20.93 -23.18 -3.00
N SER A 206 20.86 -24.40 -3.56
CA SER A 206 21.40 -24.75 -4.88
C SER A 206 20.86 -23.83 -6.01
N ASN A 207 19.67 -23.27 -5.85
CA ASN A 207 19.07 -22.35 -6.81
C ASN A 207 19.41 -20.87 -6.56
N ARG A 208 20.37 -20.57 -5.66
CA ARG A 208 20.72 -19.18 -5.29
C ARG A 208 21.12 -18.34 -6.50
N ALA A 209 22.06 -18.81 -7.29
CA ALA A 209 22.59 -18.03 -8.41
C ALA A 209 21.52 -17.64 -9.44
N ILE A 210 20.59 -18.57 -9.75
CA ILE A 210 19.50 -18.27 -10.70
C ILE A 210 18.43 -17.37 -10.06
N THR A 211 18.16 -17.52 -8.76
CA THR A 211 17.24 -16.64 -8.02
C THR A 211 17.77 -15.20 -7.94
N GLU A 212 19.06 -15.03 -7.59
CA GLU A 212 19.70 -13.71 -7.55
C GLU A 212 19.77 -13.06 -8.95
N ARG A 213 20.01 -13.83 -10.00
CA ARG A 213 19.94 -13.35 -11.37
C ARG A 213 18.55 -12.84 -11.71
N TRP A 214 17.48 -13.62 -11.43
CA TRP A 214 16.11 -13.22 -11.67
C TRP A 214 15.77 -11.91 -10.93
N LEU A 215 16.13 -11.81 -9.64
CA LEU A 215 15.92 -10.59 -8.83
C LEU A 215 16.63 -9.37 -9.46
N SER A 216 17.85 -9.55 -9.92
CA SER A 216 18.65 -8.50 -10.58
C SER A 216 18.04 -8.06 -11.92
N GLU A 217 17.62 -9.00 -12.76
CA GLU A 217 17.00 -8.73 -14.07
C GLU A 217 15.68 -7.95 -13.92
N HIS A 218 14.95 -8.15 -12.80
CA HIS A 218 13.70 -7.43 -12.48
C HIS A 218 13.93 -6.19 -11.60
N GLY A 219 15.18 -5.81 -11.34
CA GLY A 219 15.53 -4.58 -10.63
C GLY A 219 15.15 -4.59 -9.14
N ILE A 220 14.92 -5.76 -8.53
CA ILE A 220 14.58 -5.88 -7.12
C ILE A 220 15.85 -5.71 -6.27
N ARG A 221 15.88 -4.65 -5.49
CA ARG A 221 16.97 -4.35 -4.55
C ARG A 221 16.58 -4.79 -3.15
N TYR A 222 17.44 -5.56 -2.50
CA TYR A 222 17.21 -6.12 -1.16
C TYR A 222 18.51 -6.13 -0.34
N LYS A 223 18.38 -6.13 0.99
CA LYS A 223 19.55 -6.18 1.89
C LYS A 223 20.07 -7.60 2.08
N THR A 224 19.18 -8.58 2.17
CA THR A 224 19.53 -9.98 2.45
C THR A 224 18.59 -10.93 1.71
N LEU A 225 19.15 -12.02 1.18
CA LEU A 225 18.40 -13.16 0.66
C LEU A 225 18.71 -14.39 1.50
N THR A 226 17.70 -14.89 2.20
CA THR A 226 17.76 -16.13 3.00
C THR A 226 16.95 -17.21 2.30
N MET A 227 17.64 -18.28 1.91
CA MET A 227 17.09 -19.43 1.20
C MET A 227 17.17 -20.69 2.10
N PHE A 228 16.33 -21.69 1.81
CA PHE A 228 16.36 -22.93 2.59
C PHE A 228 17.72 -23.66 2.39
N PRO A 229 18.43 -24.06 3.49
CA PRO A 229 19.79 -24.58 3.42
C PRO A 229 19.84 -26.06 3.02
N ALA A 230 19.29 -26.40 1.85
CA ALA A 230 19.35 -27.73 1.25
C ALA A 230 19.75 -27.61 -0.22
N GLU A 231 20.40 -28.63 -0.74
CA GLU A 231 20.85 -28.68 -2.12
C GLU A 231 19.86 -29.44 -3.02
N THR A 232 19.06 -30.35 -2.43
CA THR A 232 18.10 -31.18 -3.17
C THR A 232 16.70 -31.11 -2.56
N TRP A 233 15.70 -31.45 -3.39
CA TRP A 233 14.30 -31.55 -2.93
C TRP A 233 14.15 -32.61 -1.83
N ASP A 234 14.85 -33.78 -1.94
CA ASP A 234 14.80 -34.84 -0.96
C ASP A 234 15.36 -34.40 0.40
N GLU A 235 16.48 -33.68 0.43
CA GLU A 235 17.02 -33.10 1.66
C GLU A 235 16.03 -32.15 2.34
N ARG A 236 15.43 -31.28 1.57
CA ARG A 236 14.40 -30.35 2.08
C ARG A 236 13.18 -31.11 2.59
N HIS A 237 12.66 -32.07 1.83
CA HIS A 237 11.49 -32.86 2.18
C HIS A 237 11.75 -33.69 3.46
N ASN A 238 12.91 -34.36 3.53
CA ASN A 238 13.30 -35.21 4.68
C ASN A 238 13.70 -34.41 5.92
N SER A 239 13.89 -33.07 5.80
CA SER A 239 14.16 -32.22 6.96
C SER A 239 12.99 -32.14 7.95
N GLY A 240 11.77 -32.42 7.50
CA GLY A 240 10.54 -32.25 8.29
C GLY A 240 10.19 -30.81 8.62
N ILE A 241 10.91 -29.84 8.04
CA ILE A 241 10.67 -28.40 8.26
C ILE A 241 9.66 -27.91 7.23
N SER A 242 8.54 -27.35 7.69
CA SER A 242 7.58 -26.70 6.79
C SER A 242 8.04 -25.30 6.36
N PRO A 243 7.58 -24.80 5.18
CA PRO A 243 7.86 -23.42 4.74
C PRO A 243 7.55 -22.37 5.81
N ALA A 244 6.37 -22.45 6.42
CA ALA A 244 5.95 -21.53 7.48
C ALA A 244 6.88 -21.58 8.71
N LYS A 245 7.33 -22.79 9.12
CA LYS A 245 8.27 -22.95 10.25
C LYS A 245 9.62 -22.31 9.95
N PHE A 246 10.18 -22.57 8.76
CA PHE A 246 11.43 -21.96 8.33
C PHE A 246 11.36 -20.43 8.34
N LYS A 247 10.33 -19.86 7.70
CA LYS A 247 10.09 -18.40 7.65
C LYS A 247 9.90 -17.81 9.05
N ALA A 248 9.14 -18.48 9.91
CA ALA A 248 8.92 -18.05 11.30
C ALA A 248 10.22 -18.02 12.11
N ASP A 249 11.08 -19.03 11.97
CA ASP A 249 12.36 -19.10 12.68
C ASP A 249 13.30 -17.97 12.27
N ILE A 250 13.34 -17.60 10.99
CA ILE A 250 14.08 -16.43 10.50
C ILE A 250 13.48 -15.15 11.05
N TYR A 251 12.16 -14.97 10.92
CA TYR A 251 11.46 -13.76 11.36
C TYR A 251 11.61 -13.52 12.86
N SER A 252 11.58 -14.57 13.69
CA SER A 252 11.78 -14.49 15.13
C SER A 252 13.17 -13.95 15.49
N LYS A 253 14.20 -14.29 14.71
CA LYS A 253 15.59 -13.83 14.90
C LYS A 253 15.84 -12.40 14.38
N ARG A 254 14.85 -11.71 13.87
CA ARG A 254 14.94 -10.34 13.33
C ARG A 254 14.13 -9.35 14.18
N PRO A 255 14.65 -8.91 15.35
CA PRO A 255 13.86 -8.06 16.28
C PRO A 255 13.46 -6.72 15.67
N MET A 256 14.25 -6.19 14.73
CA MET A 256 13.95 -4.92 14.05
C MET A 256 12.96 -5.06 12.91
N ALA A 257 12.68 -6.27 12.44
CA ALA A 257 11.71 -6.52 11.39
C ALA A 257 10.29 -6.27 11.90
N LYS A 258 9.53 -5.51 11.13
CA LYS A 258 8.20 -4.99 11.50
C LYS A 258 7.05 -5.77 10.88
N LEU A 259 7.26 -6.37 9.72
CA LEU A 259 6.22 -7.06 8.96
C LEU A 259 6.84 -8.20 8.17
N PHE A 260 6.13 -9.30 8.03
CA PHE A 260 6.38 -10.34 7.03
C PHE A 260 5.31 -10.27 5.95
N ILE A 261 5.69 -10.26 4.68
CA ILE A 261 4.80 -10.31 3.52
C ILE A 261 4.80 -11.74 2.98
N GLU A 262 3.65 -12.36 2.95
CA GLU A 262 3.44 -13.76 2.58
C GLU A 262 2.35 -13.88 1.52
N SER A 263 2.39 -14.87 0.66
CA SER A 263 1.38 -15.10 -0.37
C SER A 263 0.28 -16.07 0.05
N GLU A 264 0.59 -17.07 0.86
CA GLU A 264 -0.33 -18.13 1.25
C GLU A 264 -0.94 -17.89 2.62
N ASP A 265 -2.28 -17.87 2.71
CA ASP A 265 -3.02 -17.54 3.94
C ASP A 265 -2.71 -18.50 5.11
N ALA A 266 -2.56 -19.80 4.82
CA ALA A 266 -2.23 -20.79 5.83
C ALA A 266 -0.82 -20.58 6.41
N GLN A 267 0.17 -20.26 5.55
CA GLN A 267 1.53 -19.94 5.99
C GLN A 267 1.56 -18.62 6.75
N ALA A 268 0.90 -17.57 6.25
CA ALA A 268 0.83 -16.28 6.91
C ALA A 268 0.27 -16.40 8.35
N ARG A 269 -0.84 -17.10 8.50
CA ARG A 269 -1.43 -17.40 9.80
C ARG A 269 -0.47 -18.19 10.70
N ALA A 270 0.18 -19.24 10.17
CA ALA A 270 1.11 -20.07 10.94
C ALA A 270 2.33 -19.28 11.40
N ILE A 271 2.91 -18.43 10.53
CA ILE A 271 4.04 -17.55 10.88
C ILE A 271 3.63 -16.61 12.02
N TYR A 272 2.44 -15.98 11.92
CA TYR A 272 1.93 -15.13 13.01
C TYR A 272 1.76 -15.90 14.31
N MET A 273 1.13 -17.07 14.28
CA MET A 273 0.92 -17.89 15.49
C MET A 273 2.23 -18.33 16.17
N MET A 274 3.27 -18.61 15.39
CA MET A 274 4.58 -19.00 15.92
C MET A 274 5.42 -17.84 16.44
N THR A 275 5.26 -16.64 15.85
CA THR A 275 6.13 -15.49 16.14
C THR A 275 5.48 -14.42 17.01
N GLY A 276 4.16 -14.32 17.01
CA GLY A 276 3.40 -13.19 17.57
C GLY A 276 3.63 -11.87 16.83
N LYS A 277 4.38 -11.88 15.73
CA LYS A 277 4.74 -10.68 14.97
C LYS A 277 3.85 -10.51 13.75
N PRO A 278 3.59 -9.26 13.30
CA PRO A 278 2.66 -8.99 12.20
C PRO A 278 3.03 -9.68 10.89
N VAL A 279 2.02 -10.22 10.20
CA VAL A 279 2.13 -10.83 8.86
C VAL A 279 1.01 -10.31 7.98
N TYR A 280 1.33 -9.92 6.75
CA TYR A 280 0.36 -9.56 5.72
C TYR A 280 0.33 -10.62 4.63
N CYS A 281 -0.86 -11.13 4.33
CA CYS A 281 -1.07 -12.07 3.25
C CYS A 281 -1.58 -11.34 2.01
N VAL A 282 -0.80 -11.37 0.92
CA VAL A 282 -1.13 -10.62 -0.31
C VAL A 282 -2.31 -11.24 -1.07
N SER A 283 -2.46 -12.58 -1.09
CA SER A 283 -3.53 -13.24 -1.84
C SER A 283 -4.92 -13.02 -1.25
N THR A 284 -5.01 -12.88 0.07
CA THR A 284 -6.29 -12.72 0.77
C THR A 284 -6.50 -11.33 1.32
N ASN A 285 -5.51 -10.43 1.19
CA ASN A 285 -5.51 -9.09 1.79
C ASN A 285 -5.75 -9.11 3.31
N LYS A 286 -5.31 -10.17 3.99
CA LYS A 286 -5.45 -10.30 5.43
C LYS A 286 -4.20 -9.84 6.16
N PHE A 287 -4.43 -9.15 7.27
CA PHE A 287 -3.39 -8.72 8.18
C PHE A 287 -3.52 -9.46 9.52
N TYR A 288 -2.51 -10.22 9.87
CA TYR A 288 -2.41 -10.94 11.15
C TYR A 288 -1.55 -10.12 12.12
N GLY A 289 -2.03 -9.93 13.37
CA GLY A 289 -1.31 -9.16 14.40
C GLY A 289 -1.54 -7.65 14.40
N GLY A 290 -2.63 -7.18 13.77
CA GLY A 290 -3.18 -5.84 13.94
C GLY A 290 -4.35 -5.87 14.94
N GLU A 291 -4.39 -4.89 15.85
CA GLU A 291 -5.61 -4.53 16.58
C GLU A 291 -6.44 -3.54 15.76
#